data_63c1ac944781a8a01b2a6c60371cce80
#
_entry.id   63c1ac944781a8a01b2a6c60371cce80
#
_cell.length_a   1.000
_cell.length_b   1.000
_cell.length_c   1.000
_cell.angle_alpha   90.00
_cell.angle_beta   90.00
_cell.angle_gamma   90.00
#
_symmetry.space_group_name_H-M   'P 1'
#
loop_
_entity.id
_entity.type
_entity.pdbx_description
1 polymer ?
#
loop_
_entity_poly.entity_id
_entity_poly.type
_entity_poly.pdbx_seq_one_letter_code
_entity_poly.pdbx_strand_id
1 'polypeptide(L)'
;MARRSRKAEQLKQELLSTVQQQELITQPVTFAYLNGEMSVMQARIQTVIMEKLQLRIAKFLKEKAKDGFVGSLFSDDDFAPLKGEDGKGSYLTFTVKYSELGVAPANYRYVSDAARAMQGSLVYEKEVDGYRRYIVAFPIIDVPDGTRGERRTDIKLHMTESTAKYLFRITPYHRYLKDAVFLFNSGYTGRIYLLINANKQLGTWTIDFEELRKILLTTYDQEKKSYVCTKYRNIKDFKKRVLEPARKEMEEMSKRIDCTFDYEVVNKTDEQGVRHTKVVFHIHLTDLGKNIKQGQLESQEAVVLRNTLMALHLTLTDANRLMKQMPASEYTAVTGKAKELIRYYRDVREGKASGVSIKDYRAHALTSLQNFIAGQGSASDGAAKAAEDKLIPEHDKPMSEW
;
A
#
# COMPACT_ATOMS: atom_id res chain seq x y z
N MET A 1 -40.82 -1.94 0.69
CA MET A 1 -39.65 -1.07 0.94
C MET A 1 -38.58 -1.70 1.88
N ALA A 2 -38.93 -2.37 2.96
CA ALA A 2 -37.95 -2.95 3.94
C ALA A 2 -36.97 -4.02 3.37
N ARG A 3 -37.38 -4.80 2.35
CA ARG A 3 -36.52 -5.84 1.74
C ARG A 3 -35.39 -5.26 0.87
N ARG A 4 -35.58 -4.10 0.22
CA ARG A 4 -34.54 -3.40 -0.56
C ARG A 4 -33.51 -2.74 0.35
N SER A 5 -33.93 -2.19 1.49
CA SER A 5 -33.04 -1.62 2.50
C SER A 5 -32.12 -2.66 3.12
N ARG A 6 -32.62 -3.84 3.51
CA ARG A 6 -31.82 -4.94 4.08
C ARG A 6 -30.77 -5.47 3.10
N LYS A 7 -31.12 -5.59 1.81
CA LYS A 7 -30.18 -6.06 0.78
C LYS A 7 -29.07 -5.04 0.50
N ALA A 8 -29.40 -3.74 0.54
CA ALA A 8 -28.41 -2.67 0.42
C ALA A 8 -27.47 -2.61 1.65
N GLU A 9 -28.00 -2.84 2.84
CA GLU A 9 -27.23 -2.88 4.08
C GLU A 9 -26.33 -4.12 4.17
N GLN A 10 -26.81 -5.28 3.73
CA GLN A 10 -25.99 -6.49 3.59
C GLN A 10 -24.87 -6.31 2.57
N LEU A 11 -25.15 -5.73 1.40
CA LEU A 11 -24.15 -5.44 0.37
C LEU A 11 -23.11 -4.43 0.89
N LYS A 12 -23.55 -3.45 1.68
CA LYS A 12 -22.65 -2.46 2.31
C LYS A 12 -21.78 -3.10 3.40
N GLN A 13 -22.32 -4.06 4.16
CA GLN A 13 -21.57 -4.84 5.15
C GLN A 13 -20.58 -5.81 4.50
N GLU A 14 -20.96 -6.49 3.41
CA GLU A 14 -20.06 -7.34 2.62
C GLU A 14 -18.94 -6.53 1.97
N LEU A 15 -19.26 -5.35 1.39
CA LEU A 15 -18.28 -4.43 0.84
C LEU A 15 -17.31 -3.93 1.94
N LEU A 16 -17.82 -3.55 3.11
CA LEU A 16 -16.99 -3.14 4.25
C LEU A 16 -16.11 -4.28 4.78
N SER A 17 -16.61 -5.51 4.84
CA SER A 17 -15.81 -6.67 5.23
C SER A 17 -14.74 -7.01 4.19
N THR A 18 -15.03 -6.82 2.91
CA THR A 18 -14.09 -7.00 1.80
C THR A 18 -13.00 -5.93 1.82
N VAL A 19 -13.35 -4.66 2.08
CA VAL A 19 -12.38 -3.55 2.24
C VAL A 19 -11.42 -3.79 3.41
N GLN A 20 -11.93 -4.37 4.51
CA GLN A 20 -11.14 -4.63 5.71
C GLN A 20 -10.17 -5.82 5.56
N GLN A 21 -10.38 -6.69 4.57
CA GLN A 21 -9.51 -7.84 4.27
C GLN A 21 -8.49 -7.53 3.16
N GLN A 22 -8.65 -6.41 2.43
CA GLN A 22 -7.76 -6.09 1.31
C GLN A 22 -6.48 -5.43 1.81
N GLU A 23 -5.35 -6.02 1.45
CA GLU A 23 -4.03 -5.48 1.74
C GLU A 23 -3.72 -4.28 0.83
N LEU A 24 -3.63 -3.09 1.44
CA LEU A 24 -3.14 -1.89 0.78
C LEU A 24 -1.62 -1.88 0.78
N ILE A 25 -1.04 -1.85 -0.40
CA ILE A 25 0.40 -1.74 -0.60
C ILE A 25 0.77 -0.27 -0.77
N THR A 26 1.69 0.20 0.06
CA THR A 26 2.32 1.52 -0.07
C THR A 26 3.65 1.37 -0.81
N GLN A 27 3.83 2.12 -1.90
CA GLN A 27 5.10 2.11 -2.64
C GLN A 27 5.51 3.53 -3.06
N PRO A 28 6.83 3.77 -3.29
CA PRO A 28 7.30 5.02 -3.88
C PRO A 28 6.73 5.21 -5.29
N VAL A 29 6.36 6.43 -5.63
CA VAL A 29 5.87 6.78 -6.98
C VAL A 29 6.87 6.41 -8.07
N THR A 30 8.18 6.49 -7.80
CA THR A 30 9.25 6.08 -8.72
C THR A 30 9.07 4.68 -9.30
N PHE A 31 8.53 3.73 -8.52
CA PHE A 31 8.29 2.37 -9.00
C PHE A 31 7.14 2.25 -10.00
N ALA A 32 6.16 3.14 -9.95
CA ALA A 32 5.12 3.24 -10.98
C ALA A 32 5.68 3.77 -12.31
N TYR A 33 6.70 4.63 -12.24
CA TYR A 33 7.34 5.29 -13.38
C TYR A 33 8.62 4.61 -13.89
N LEU A 34 8.95 3.41 -13.44
CA LEU A 34 10.04 2.65 -14.06
C LEU A 34 9.71 2.37 -15.53
N ASN A 35 10.63 2.68 -16.43
CA ASN A 35 10.50 2.32 -17.84
C ASN A 35 10.74 0.82 -17.99
N GLY A 36 9.86 0.14 -18.70
CA GLY A 36 10.02 -1.28 -19.00
C GLY A 36 8.71 -2.01 -19.25
N GLU A 37 8.72 -2.88 -20.25
CA GLU A 37 7.61 -3.80 -20.45
C GLU A 37 7.56 -4.80 -19.30
N MET A 38 6.37 -4.99 -18.74
CA MET A 38 6.18 -5.84 -17.57
C MET A 38 5.04 -6.82 -17.81
N SER A 39 5.30 -8.11 -17.61
CA SER A 39 4.27 -9.13 -17.57
C SER A 39 3.47 -9.07 -16.27
N VAL A 40 2.32 -9.74 -16.24
CA VAL A 40 1.51 -9.89 -15.03
C VAL A 40 2.33 -10.48 -13.87
N MET A 41 3.15 -11.48 -14.16
CA MET A 41 3.98 -12.14 -13.14
C MET A 41 5.04 -11.19 -12.56
N GLN A 42 5.65 -10.37 -13.40
CA GLN A 42 6.61 -9.36 -12.96
C GLN A 42 5.96 -8.29 -12.08
N ALA A 43 4.73 -7.88 -12.41
CA ALA A 43 3.95 -6.95 -11.57
C ALA A 43 3.63 -7.57 -10.20
N ARG A 44 3.30 -8.86 -10.14
CA ARG A 44 3.09 -9.60 -8.87
C ARG A 44 4.38 -9.70 -8.05
N ILE A 45 5.52 -10.00 -8.70
CA ILE A 45 6.84 -10.04 -8.04
C ILE A 45 7.14 -8.67 -7.39
N GLN A 46 6.98 -7.58 -8.15
CA GLN A 46 7.18 -6.22 -7.63
C GLN A 46 6.24 -5.94 -6.43
N THR A 47 4.99 -6.33 -6.53
CA THR A 47 3.99 -6.13 -5.46
C THR A 47 4.38 -6.88 -4.18
N VAL A 48 4.84 -8.14 -4.29
CA VAL A 48 5.31 -8.93 -3.13
C VAL A 48 6.57 -8.30 -2.50
N ILE A 49 7.49 -7.75 -3.31
CA ILE A 49 8.63 -7.00 -2.77
C ILE A 49 8.16 -5.80 -1.96
N MET A 50 7.21 -5.02 -2.48
CA MET A 50 6.66 -3.87 -1.77
C MET A 50 5.92 -4.29 -0.50
N GLU A 51 5.18 -5.39 -0.52
CA GLU A 51 4.52 -5.97 0.65
C GLU A 51 5.50 -6.25 1.79
N LYS A 52 6.64 -6.87 1.49
CA LYS A 52 7.69 -7.16 2.49
C LYS A 52 8.29 -5.90 3.13
N LEU A 53 8.19 -4.78 2.46
CA LEU A 53 8.69 -3.49 2.94
C LEU A 53 7.66 -2.67 3.72
N GLN A 54 6.38 -3.10 3.82
CA GLN A 54 5.30 -2.27 4.37
C GLN A 54 5.58 -1.75 5.77
N LEU A 55 6.04 -2.60 6.69
CA LEU A 55 6.37 -2.19 8.07
C LEU A 55 7.49 -1.15 8.09
N ARG A 56 8.51 -1.33 7.24
CA ARG A 56 9.64 -0.41 7.13
C ARG A 56 9.21 0.92 6.51
N ILE A 57 8.42 0.88 5.45
CA ILE A 57 7.86 2.07 4.80
C ILE A 57 6.96 2.85 5.78
N ALA A 58 6.10 2.16 6.52
CA ALA A 58 5.23 2.81 7.51
C ALA A 58 6.04 3.52 8.60
N LYS A 59 7.10 2.87 9.14
CA LYS A 59 8.01 3.49 10.11
C LYS A 59 8.70 4.71 9.52
N PHE A 60 9.28 4.57 8.33
CA PHE A 60 9.96 5.66 7.62
C PHE A 60 9.05 6.87 7.38
N LEU A 61 7.83 6.66 6.88
CA LEU A 61 6.88 7.74 6.63
C LEU A 61 6.45 8.44 7.91
N LYS A 62 6.32 7.71 9.02
CA LYS A 62 6.03 8.28 10.34
C LYS A 62 7.18 9.14 10.87
N GLU A 63 8.42 8.71 10.67
CA GLU A 63 9.61 9.46 11.06
C GLU A 63 9.80 10.69 10.18
N LYS A 64 9.57 10.56 8.87
CA LYS A 64 9.63 11.65 7.89
C LYS A 64 8.64 12.79 8.19
N ALA A 65 7.51 12.49 8.81
CA ALA A 65 6.53 13.51 9.21
C ALA A 65 7.02 14.42 10.36
N LYS A 66 8.18 14.12 10.98
CA LYS A 66 8.79 14.96 11.99
C LYS A 66 9.69 15.99 11.33
N ASP A 67 9.67 17.22 11.85
CA ASP A 67 10.54 18.30 11.36
C ASP A 67 12.02 17.92 11.45
N GLY A 68 12.76 18.27 10.39
CA GLY A 68 14.22 18.06 10.35
C GLY A 68 14.67 16.62 10.07
N PHE A 69 13.78 15.72 9.67
CA PHE A 69 14.14 14.34 9.38
C PHE A 69 15.06 14.23 8.15
N VAL A 70 16.28 13.72 8.38
CA VAL A 70 17.26 13.38 7.34
C VAL A 70 17.58 11.89 7.48
N GLY A 71 16.71 11.04 6.96
CA GLY A 71 16.89 9.60 7.08
C GLY A 71 16.70 8.88 5.73
N SER A 72 17.16 7.63 5.68
CA SER A 72 16.95 6.70 4.57
C SER A 72 16.03 5.57 5.02
N LEU A 73 15.31 4.97 4.06
CA LEU A 73 14.51 3.76 4.31
C LEU A 73 15.41 2.57 4.71
N PHE A 74 16.64 2.56 4.24
CA PHE A 74 17.62 1.50 4.47
C PHE A 74 18.84 2.04 5.20
N SER A 75 19.36 1.25 6.14
CA SER A 75 20.67 1.42 6.81
C SER A 75 21.76 0.70 6.03
N ASP A 76 23.02 0.98 6.36
CA ASP A 76 24.15 0.32 5.71
C ASP A 76 24.17 -1.20 5.99
N ASP A 77 23.66 -1.64 7.14
CA ASP A 77 23.53 -3.06 7.51
C ASP A 77 22.53 -3.85 6.64
N ASP A 78 21.67 -3.16 5.89
CA ASP A 78 20.74 -3.80 4.97
C ASP A 78 21.40 -4.29 3.68
N PHE A 79 22.65 -3.87 3.44
CA PHE A 79 23.39 -4.18 2.22
C PHE A 79 24.51 -5.16 2.50
N ALA A 80 24.62 -6.18 1.66
CA ALA A 80 25.67 -7.19 1.76
C ALA A 80 26.24 -7.54 0.38
N PRO A 81 27.50 -7.99 0.30
CA PRO A 81 28.07 -8.53 -0.92
C PRO A 81 27.35 -9.84 -1.31
N LEU A 82 27.25 -10.13 -2.59
CA LEU A 82 26.73 -11.40 -3.08
C LEU A 82 27.78 -12.50 -2.92
N LYS A 83 27.31 -13.72 -2.61
CA LYS A 83 28.20 -14.91 -2.55
C LYS A 83 28.90 -15.11 -3.88
N GLY A 84 30.23 -15.24 -3.86
CA GLY A 84 31.05 -15.44 -5.06
C GLY A 84 31.40 -14.17 -5.83
N GLU A 85 30.97 -13.00 -5.34
CA GLU A 85 31.29 -11.70 -5.91
C GLU A 85 32.01 -10.79 -4.90
N ASP A 86 32.96 -11.34 -4.15
CA ASP A 86 33.70 -10.63 -3.13
C ASP A 86 34.36 -9.36 -3.70
N GLY A 87 34.03 -8.21 -3.11
CA GLY A 87 34.57 -6.91 -3.51
C GLY A 87 33.83 -6.18 -4.65
N LYS A 88 32.76 -6.72 -5.22
CA LYS A 88 32.03 -6.11 -6.35
C LYS A 88 30.81 -5.27 -5.99
N GLY A 89 30.64 -4.89 -4.73
CA GLY A 89 29.56 -4.00 -4.31
C GLY A 89 28.65 -4.60 -3.25
N SER A 90 27.79 -3.75 -2.70
CA SER A 90 26.80 -4.11 -1.68
C SER A 90 25.40 -4.06 -2.28
N TYR A 91 24.58 -5.06 -1.97
CA TYR A 91 23.26 -5.25 -2.54
C TYR A 91 22.19 -5.43 -1.47
N LEU A 92 21.04 -4.83 -1.69
CA LEU A 92 19.80 -5.13 -0.98
C LEU A 92 19.14 -6.34 -1.67
N THR A 93 18.91 -7.41 -0.92
CA THR A 93 18.35 -8.66 -1.45
C THR A 93 16.91 -8.86 -1.03
N PHE A 94 16.03 -9.08 -2.02
CA PHE A 94 14.65 -9.44 -1.81
C PHE A 94 14.43 -10.91 -2.16
N THR A 95 14.00 -11.72 -1.20
CA THR A 95 13.61 -13.12 -1.45
C THR A 95 12.10 -13.21 -1.63
N VAL A 96 11.65 -13.73 -2.78
CA VAL A 96 10.23 -13.91 -3.11
C VAL A 96 9.95 -15.40 -3.29
N LYS A 97 9.06 -15.95 -2.45
CA LYS A 97 8.64 -17.35 -2.56
C LYS A 97 7.58 -17.49 -3.65
N TYR A 98 7.62 -18.59 -4.40
CA TYR A 98 6.62 -18.85 -5.45
C TYR A 98 5.20 -18.94 -4.91
N SER A 99 5.01 -19.44 -3.67
CA SER A 99 3.71 -19.49 -3.01
C SER A 99 3.11 -18.10 -2.75
N GLU A 100 3.95 -17.07 -2.57
CA GLU A 100 3.48 -15.68 -2.36
C GLU A 100 2.90 -15.05 -3.64
N LEU A 101 3.20 -15.65 -4.80
CA LEU A 101 2.74 -15.17 -6.11
C LEU A 101 1.40 -15.78 -6.55
N GLY A 102 0.80 -16.63 -5.73
CA GLY A 102 -0.48 -17.28 -6.03
C GLY A 102 -0.41 -18.25 -7.22
N VAL A 103 0.75 -18.92 -7.42
CA VAL A 103 1.01 -19.80 -8.58
C VAL A 103 1.05 -21.26 -8.14
N ALA A 104 0.35 -22.11 -8.86
CA ALA A 104 0.43 -23.55 -8.64
C ALA A 104 1.83 -24.11 -9.01
N PRO A 105 2.31 -25.16 -8.32
CA PRO A 105 3.65 -25.73 -8.54
C PRO A 105 3.97 -26.09 -10.00
N ALA A 106 2.98 -26.51 -10.79
CA ALA A 106 3.14 -26.79 -12.21
C ALA A 106 3.60 -25.58 -13.04
N ASN A 107 3.38 -24.36 -12.54
CA ASN A 107 3.68 -23.11 -13.23
C ASN A 107 4.95 -22.40 -12.69
N TYR A 108 5.74 -23.04 -11.84
CA TYR A 108 6.95 -22.42 -11.26
C TYR A 108 7.99 -22.04 -12.32
N ARG A 109 8.07 -22.79 -13.42
CA ARG A 109 8.94 -22.42 -14.54
C ARG A 109 8.57 -21.06 -15.12
N TYR A 110 7.27 -20.76 -15.25
CA TYR A 110 6.79 -19.46 -15.70
C TYR A 110 7.23 -18.30 -14.77
N VAL A 111 7.26 -18.53 -13.46
CA VAL A 111 7.78 -17.54 -12.49
C VAL A 111 9.27 -17.30 -12.71
N SER A 112 10.06 -18.37 -12.87
CA SER A 112 11.50 -18.27 -13.13
C SER A 112 11.80 -17.51 -14.44
N ASP A 113 11.05 -17.80 -15.49
CA ASP A 113 11.23 -17.16 -16.80
C ASP A 113 10.83 -15.67 -16.72
N ALA A 114 9.73 -15.35 -16.02
CA ALA A 114 9.32 -13.96 -15.79
C ALA A 114 10.35 -13.19 -14.97
N ALA A 115 10.93 -13.80 -13.93
CA ALA A 115 11.99 -13.21 -13.13
C ALA A 115 13.26 -12.95 -13.95
N ARG A 116 13.74 -13.93 -14.74
CA ARG A 116 14.89 -13.74 -15.64
C ARG A 116 14.67 -12.60 -16.61
N ALA A 117 13.47 -12.51 -17.21
CA ALA A 117 13.11 -11.42 -18.12
C ALA A 117 13.02 -10.05 -17.42
N MET A 118 12.92 -10.00 -16.10
CA MET A 118 12.91 -8.78 -15.30
C MET A 118 14.33 -8.22 -15.07
N GLN A 119 15.36 -9.08 -15.18
CA GLN A 119 16.74 -8.68 -14.98
C GLN A 119 17.16 -7.61 -15.99
N GLY A 120 17.57 -6.45 -15.48
CA GLY A 120 18.00 -5.33 -16.32
C GLY A 120 16.91 -4.63 -17.13
N SER A 121 15.65 -5.12 -17.10
CA SER A 121 14.57 -4.62 -17.97
C SER A 121 13.84 -3.38 -17.41
N LEU A 122 13.86 -3.21 -16.09
CA LEU A 122 13.18 -2.10 -15.42
C LEU A 122 14.17 -1.01 -15.06
N VAL A 123 14.00 0.16 -15.67
CA VAL A 123 14.93 1.27 -15.50
C VAL A 123 14.19 2.56 -15.19
N TYR A 124 14.80 3.37 -14.32
CA TYR A 124 14.42 4.76 -14.15
C TYR A 124 15.32 5.63 -15.02
N GLU A 125 14.75 6.33 -15.99
CA GLU A 125 15.47 7.25 -16.86
C GLU A 125 15.48 8.64 -16.24
N LYS A 126 16.65 9.26 -16.19
CA LYS A 126 16.85 10.60 -15.66
C LYS A 126 17.80 11.37 -16.58
N GLU A 127 17.49 12.61 -16.85
CA GLU A 127 18.40 13.54 -17.47
C GLU A 127 19.25 14.25 -16.41
N VAL A 128 20.55 14.24 -16.60
CA VAL A 128 21.53 14.92 -15.72
C VAL A 128 22.59 15.55 -16.60
N ASP A 129 22.70 16.89 -16.57
CA ASP A 129 23.71 17.64 -17.31
C ASP A 129 23.74 17.31 -18.81
N GLY A 130 22.59 17.15 -19.45
CA GLY A 130 22.45 16.78 -20.86
C GLY A 130 22.70 15.31 -21.17
N TYR A 131 23.01 14.48 -20.17
CA TYR A 131 23.18 13.03 -20.31
C TYR A 131 21.96 12.27 -19.83
N ARG A 132 21.58 11.22 -20.56
CA ARG A 132 20.57 10.25 -20.10
C ARG A 132 21.23 9.22 -19.19
N ARG A 133 20.76 9.15 -17.95
CA ARG A 133 21.19 8.15 -16.96
C ARG A 133 20.10 7.13 -16.76
N TYR A 134 20.45 5.86 -16.92
CA TYR A 134 19.56 4.73 -16.66
C TYR A 134 19.92 4.09 -15.33
N ILE A 135 18.97 4.03 -14.41
CA ILE A 135 19.10 3.40 -13.09
C ILE A 135 18.33 2.09 -13.14
N VAL A 136 19.05 0.98 -13.20
CA VAL A 136 18.47 -0.36 -13.30
C VAL A 136 17.95 -0.78 -11.92
N ALA A 137 16.66 -1.17 -11.86
CA ALA A 137 16.04 -1.55 -10.59
C ALA A 137 16.62 -2.88 -10.05
N PHE A 138 16.70 -3.90 -10.90
CA PHE A 138 17.20 -5.23 -10.52
C PHE A 138 18.28 -5.69 -11.51
N PRO A 139 19.55 -5.33 -11.29
CA PRO A 139 20.63 -5.71 -12.18
C PRO A 139 20.97 -7.22 -12.12
N ILE A 140 20.73 -7.85 -10.98
CA ILE A 140 21.02 -9.27 -10.76
C ILE A 140 19.77 -9.95 -10.18
N ILE A 141 19.44 -11.12 -10.71
CA ILE A 141 18.33 -11.95 -10.22
C ILE A 141 18.77 -13.41 -10.18
N ASP A 142 18.72 -14.02 -9.00
CA ASP A 142 18.94 -15.44 -8.83
C ASP A 142 17.63 -16.19 -9.00
N VAL A 143 17.62 -17.16 -9.88
CA VAL A 143 16.51 -18.10 -10.09
C VAL A 143 17.02 -19.54 -9.92
N PRO A 144 16.16 -20.47 -9.45
CA PRO A 144 16.53 -21.87 -9.38
C PRO A 144 16.91 -22.41 -10.77
N ASP A 145 17.99 -23.16 -10.85
CA ASP A 145 18.49 -23.76 -12.10
C ASP A 145 17.69 -24.98 -12.57
N GLY A 146 16.81 -25.50 -11.71
CA GLY A 146 15.97 -26.65 -11.99
C GLY A 146 16.73 -28.00 -11.95
N THR A 147 17.95 -28.03 -11.45
CA THR A 147 18.70 -29.31 -11.32
C THR A 147 18.01 -30.23 -10.31
N ARG A 148 18.03 -31.54 -10.63
CA ARG A 148 17.38 -32.55 -9.81
C ARG A 148 17.99 -32.63 -8.42
N GLY A 149 17.19 -32.29 -7.39
CA GLY A 149 17.55 -32.46 -5.99
C GLY A 149 17.29 -31.22 -5.12
N GLU A 150 17.42 -30.01 -5.63
CA GLU A 150 17.11 -28.80 -4.89
C GLU A 150 15.71 -28.28 -5.22
N ARG A 151 14.75 -28.51 -4.34
CA ARG A 151 13.39 -27.91 -4.43
C ARG A 151 13.43 -26.46 -3.97
N ARG A 152 14.24 -25.63 -4.63
CA ARG A 152 14.17 -24.19 -4.39
C ARG A 152 12.87 -23.65 -4.97
N THR A 153 12.13 -22.95 -4.15
CA THR A 153 10.80 -22.39 -4.47
C THR A 153 10.77 -20.90 -4.24
N ASP A 154 11.92 -20.25 -4.38
CA ASP A 154 12.12 -18.83 -4.22
C ASP A 154 13.05 -18.27 -5.30
N ILE A 155 12.87 -17.00 -5.58
CA ILE A 155 13.76 -16.17 -6.39
C ILE A 155 14.36 -15.08 -5.52
N LYS A 156 15.57 -14.61 -5.85
CA LYS A 156 16.18 -13.48 -5.19
C LYS A 156 16.44 -12.37 -6.19
N LEU A 157 16.01 -11.17 -5.84
CA LEU A 157 16.23 -9.97 -6.65
C LEU A 157 17.18 -9.08 -5.88
N HIS A 158 18.23 -8.62 -6.56
CA HIS A 158 19.29 -7.83 -5.97
C HIS A 158 19.27 -6.43 -6.55
N MET A 159 19.29 -5.44 -5.66
CA MET A 159 19.33 -4.03 -5.99
C MET A 159 20.61 -3.45 -5.41
N THR A 160 21.37 -2.69 -6.21
CA THR A 160 22.57 -2.02 -5.68
C THR A 160 22.17 -1.00 -4.61
N GLU A 161 23.08 -0.75 -3.68
CA GLU A 161 22.89 0.24 -2.62
C GLU A 161 22.48 1.62 -3.20
N SER A 162 23.20 2.09 -4.21
CA SER A 162 22.91 3.36 -4.86
C SER A 162 21.52 3.40 -5.50
N THR A 163 21.11 2.31 -6.14
CA THR A 163 19.77 2.17 -6.72
C THR A 163 18.69 2.16 -5.65
N ALA A 164 18.88 1.39 -4.58
CA ALA A 164 17.93 1.31 -3.47
C ALA A 164 17.76 2.68 -2.81
N LYS A 165 18.85 3.32 -2.44
CA LYS A 165 18.85 4.67 -1.86
C LYS A 165 18.20 5.69 -2.80
N TYR A 166 18.34 5.55 -4.12
CA TYR A 166 17.71 6.45 -5.09
C TYR A 166 16.21 6.19 -5.28
N LEU A 167 15.80 4.95 -5.55
CA LEU A 167 14.40 4.61 -5.85
C LEU A 167 13.47 4.76 -4.64
N PHE A 168 13.98 4.53 -3.43
CA PHE A 168 13.25 4.70 -2.18
C PHE A 168 13.51 6.05 -1.49
N ARG A 169 14.23 6.95 -2.16
CA ARG A 169 14.46 8.30 -1.67
C ARG A 169 13.14 9.00 -1.35
N ILE A 170 13.21 10.16 -0.69
CA ILE A 170 12.08 11.02 -0.34
C ILE A 170 11.32 11.43 -1.61
N THR A 171 10.49 10.51 -2.11
CA THR A 171 9.51 10.74 -3.16
C THR A 171 8.11 10.66 -2.56
N PRO A 172 7.08 11.18 -3.23
CA PRO A 172 5.72 10.84 -2.86
C PRO A 172 5.52 9.32 -2.86
N TYR A 173 4.69 8.86 -1.92
CA TYR A 173 4.26 7.46 -1.86
C TYR A 173 2.78 7.40 -2.22
N HIS A 174 2.40 6.34 -2.91
CA HIS A 174 1.01 6.07 -3.24
C HIS A 174 0.59 4.69 -2.70
N ARG A 175 -0.73 4.47 -2.63
CA ARG A 175 -1.30 3.22 -2.15
C ARG A 175 -2.18 2.61 -3.22
N TYR A 176 -2.13 1.28 -3.35
CA TYR A 176 -2.95 0.49 -4.26
C TYR A 176 -3.31 -0.85 -3.62
N LEU A 177 -4.32 -1.52 -4.17
CA LEU A 177 -4.74 -2.83 -3.70
C LEU A 177 -3.84 -3.93 -4.27
N LYS A 178 -3.28 -4.78 -3.40
CA LYS A 178 -2.50 -5.95 -3.78
C LYS A 178 -3.33 -6.87 -4.68
N ASP A 179 -4.53 -7.21 -4.24
CA ASP A 179 -5.43 -8.11 -4.96
C ASP A 179 -5.76 -7.62 -6.36
N ALA A 180 -5.87 -6.31 -6.58
CA ALA A 180 -6.10 -5.75 -7.91
C ALA A 180 -5.00 -6.16 -8.90
N VAL A 181 -3.72 -6.05 -8.49
CA VAL A 181 -2.58 -6.45 -9.34
C VAL A 181 -2.61 -7.95 -9.63
N PHE A 182 -3.08 -8.76 -8.69
CA PHE A 182 -3.17 -10.22 -8.84
C PHE A 182 -4.35 -10.67 -9.72
N LEU A 183 -5.35 -9.81 -9.90
CA LEU A 183 -6.54 -10.09 -10.71
C LEU A 183 -6.35 -9.83 -12.20
N PHE A 184 -5.49 -8.89 -12.56
CA PHE A 184 -5.32 -8.53 -13.97
C PHE A 184 -4.68 -9.66 -14.79
N ASN A 185 -5.17 -9.80 -16.02
CA ASN A 185 -4.67 -10.77 -17.01
C ASN A 185 -3.64 -10.13 -17.95
N SER A 186 -3.63 -8.79 -18.04
CA SER A 186 -2.72 -8.03 -18.88
C SER A 186 -1.66 -7.31 -18.06
N GLY A 187 -0.39 -7.46 -18.43
CA GLY A 187 0.71 -6.68 -17.84
C GLY A 187 0.53 -5.17 -18.06
N TYR A 188 -0.03 -4.76 -19.20
CA TYR A 188 -0.34 -3.36 -19.47
C TYR A 188 -1.41 -2.81 -18.53
N THR A 189 -2.45 -3.58 -18.25
CA THR A 189 -3.49 -3.18 -17.28
C THR A 189 -2.90 -3.01 -15.89
N GLY A 190 -2.08 -3.96 -15.43
CA GLY A 190 -1.41 -3.85 -14.13
C GLY A 190 -0.52 -2.62 -14.03
N ARG A 191 0.24 -2.31 -15.08
CA ARG A 191 1.12 -1.13 -15.13
C ARG A 191 0.32 0.18 -15.17
N ILE A 192 -0.72 0.26 -15.99
CA ILE A 192 -1.60 1.44 -16.05
C ILE A 192 -2.29 1.64 -14.71
N TYR A 193 -2.77 0.57 -14.06
CA TYR A 193 -3.37 0.64 -12.73
C TYR A 193 -2.40 1.25 -11.69
N LEU A 194 -1.13 0.85 -11.68
CA LEU A 194 -0.12 1.43 -10.78
C LEU A 194 0.13 2.93 -11.07
N LEU A 195 0.18 3.32 -12.36
CA LEU A 195 0.32 4.72 -12.77
C LEU A 195 -0.89 5.56 -12.38
N ILE A 196 -2.10 5.05 -12.61
CA ILE A 196 -3.36 5.70 -12.22
C ILE A 196 -3.40 5.88 -10.70
N ASN A 197 -3.03 4.85 -9.92
CA ASN A 197 -2.97 4.94 -8.46
C ASN A 197 -1.94 5.95 -7.97
N ALA A 198 -0.80 6.10 -8.65
CA ALA A 198 0.19 7.12 -8.33
C ALA A 198 -0.35 8.55 -8.51
N ASN A 199 -1.34 8.73 -9.38
CA ASN A 199 -1.91 10.02 -9.76
C ASN A 199 -3.38 10.21 -9.35
N LYS A 200 -4.00 9.24 -8.66
CA LYS A 200 -5.45 9.25 -8.37
C LYS A 200 -5.93 10.45 -7.54
N GLN A 201 -5.04 11.08 -6.79
CA GLN A 201 -5.38 12.28 -6.01
C GLN A 201 -5.65 13.51 -6.90
N LEU A 202 -5.12 13.50 -8.12
CA LEU A 202 -5.29 14.60 -9.07
C LEU A 202 -6.67 14.60 -9.75
N GLY A 203 -7.36 13.44 -9.77
CA GLY A 203 -8.62 13.24 -10.52
C GLY A 203 -8.42 13.24 -12.03
N THR A 204 -7.58 14.14 -12.54
CA THR A 204 -7.17 14.20 -13.96
C THR A 204 -5.64 14.24 -14.03
N TRP A 205 -5.07 13.34 -14.84
CA TRP A 205 -3.63 13.23 -15.05
C TRP A 205 -3.29 13.26 -16.52
N THR A 206 -2.38 14.14 -16.91
CA THR A 206 -1.94 14.30 -18.30
C THR A 206 -0.49 13.89 -18.44
N ILE A 207 -0.20 13.06 -19.43
CA ILE A 207 1.16 12.61 -19.75
C ILE A 207 1.40 12.71 -21.27
N ASP A 208 2.65 12.98 -21.65
CA ASP A 208 3.06 12.89 -23.05
C ASP A 208 2.98 11.44 -23.55
N PHE A 209 2.50 11.24 -24.78
CA PHE A 209 2.33 9.92 -25.37
C PHE A 209 3.65 9.15 -25.46
N GLU A 210 4.73 9.82 -25.86
CA GLU A 210 6.03 9.16 -25.97
C GLU A 210 6.59 8.76 -24.59
N GLU A 211 6.34 9.59 -23.57
CA GLU A 211 6.72 9.27 -22.20
C GLU A 211 5.92 8.06 -21.68
N LEU A 212 4.59 8.04 -21.86
CA LEU A 212 3.75 6.90 -21.47
C LEU A 212 4.18 5.62 -22.20
N ARG A 213 4.49 5.74 -23.49
CA ARG A 213 4.96 4.61 -24.29
C ARG A 213 6.30 4.08 -23.78
N LYS A 214 7.25 4.94 -23.40
CA LYS A 214 8.52 4.53 -22.80
C LYS A 214 8.30 3.80 -21.48
N ILE A 215 7.47 4.32 -20.60
CA ILE A 215 7.17 3.69 -19.31
C ILE A 215 6.64 2.26 -19.51
N LEU A 216 5.75 2.05 -20.48
CA LEU A 216 5.05 0.76 -20.64
C LEU A 216 5.77 -0.24 -21.56
N LEU A 217 6.61 0.22 -22.49
CA LEU A 217 7.04 -0.58 -23.63
C LEU A 217 8.55 -0.57 -23.88
N THR A 218 9.34 0.07 -23.02
CA THR A 218 10.81 0.04 -23.16
C THR A 218 11.33 -1.39 -22.97
N THR A 219 12.24 -1.80 -23.82
CA THR A 219 12.95 -3.07 -23.74
C THR A 219 14.45 -2.84 -23.92
N TYR A 220 15.28 -3.70 -23.34
CA TYR A 220 16.72 -3.66 -23.58
C TYR A 220 17.05 -4.40 -24.87
N ASP A 221 17.63 -3.72 -25.83
CA ASP A 221 18.10 -4.28 -27.09
C ASP A 221 19.55 -4.74 -26.91
N GLN A 222 19.76 -6.06 -26.95
CA GLN A 222 21.09 -6.68 -26.75
C GLN A 222 22.08 -6.32 -27.85
N GLU A 223 21.61 -6.19 -29.10
CA GLU A 223 22.45 -5.85 -30.24
C GLU A 223 22.93 -4.40 -30.17
N LYS A 224 22.01 -3.49 -29.85
CA LYS A 224 22.31 -2.05 -29.73
C LYS A 224 22.89 -1.68 -28.37
N LYS A 225 22.88 -2.59 -27.40
CA LYS A 225 23.27 -2.34 -26.01
C LYS A 225 22.59 -1.08 -25.44
N SER A 226 21.31 -0.91 -25.75
CA SER A 226 20.56 0.30 -25.37
C SER A 226 19.10 -0.01 -25.07
N TYR A 227 18.48 0.87 -24.30
CA TYR A 227 17.03 0.81 -24.04
C TYR A 227 16.28 1.44 -25.21
N VAL A 228 15.36 0.68 -25.79
CA VAL A 228 14.57 1.09 -26.95
C VAL A 228 13.08 0.90 -26.72
N CYS A 229 12.28 1.75 -27.34
CA CYS A 229 10.83 1.63 -27.35
C CYS A 229 10.36 1.56 -28.81
N THR A 230 10.18 0.36 -29.34
CA THR A 230 9.87 0.13 -30.75
C THR A 230 8.40 -0.17 -31.02
N LYS A 231 7.65 -0.67 -30.01
CA LYS A 231 6.26 -1.08 -30.16
C LYS A 231 5.31 0.14 -30.21
N TYR A 232 4.23 0.01 -30.96
CA TYR A 232 3.09 0.94 -31.02
C TYR A 232 3.49 2.41 -31.15
N ARG A 233 4.32 2.72 -32.15
CA ARG A 233 4.74 4.10 -32.44
C ARG A 233 3.58 5.05 -32.79
N ASN A 234 2.49 4.48 -33.29
CA ASN A 234 1.29 5.23 -33.61
C ASN A 234 0.30 5.19 -32.43
N ILE A 235 -0.22 6.35 -32.06
CA ILE A 235 -1.21 6.49 -30.99
C ILE A 235 -2.48 5.66 -31.24
N LYS A 236 -2.88 5.45 -32.50
CA LYS A 236 -4.04 4.63 -32.86
C LYS A 236 -3.85 3.17 -32.46
N ASP A 237 -2.67 2.61 -32.72
CA ASP A 237 -2.33 1.23 -32.36
C ASP A 237 -2.14 1.08 -30.87
N PHE A 238 -1.51 2.06 -30.21
CA PHE A 238 -1.36 2.10 -28.77
C PHE A 238 -2.73 2.14 -28.06
N LYS A 239 -3.65 3.00 -28.52
CA LYS A 239 -5.04 2.99 -28.01
C LYS A 239 -5.67 1.61 -28.13
N LYS A 240 -5.64 1.02 -29.33
CA LYS A 240 -6.29 -0.25 -29.61
C LYS A 240 -5.69 -1.43 -28.83
N ARG A 241 -4.37 -1.44 -28.59
CA ARG A 241 -3.64 -2.59 -28.04
C ARG A 241 -3.32 -2.45 -26.55
N VAL A 242 -3.31 -1.22 -26.01
CA VAL A 242 -2.90 -0.95 -24.65
C VAL A 242 -4.02 -0.26 -23.86
N LEU A 243 -4.46 0.95 -24.28
CA LEU A 243 -5.39 1.74 -23.46
C LEU A 243 -6.80 1.16 -23.41
N GLU A 244 -7.41 0.80 -24.56
CA GLU A 244 -8.76 0.26 -24.59
C GLU A 244 -8.90 -1.10 -23.86
N PRO A 245 -7.99 -2.07 -24.04
CA PRO A 245 -8.04 -3.30 -23.27
C PRO A 245 -7.89 -3.06 -21.78
N ALA A 246 -6.96 -2.18 -21.36
CA ALA A 246 -6.77 -1.86 -19.96
C ALA A 246 -8.00 -1.18 -19.34
N ARG A 247 -8.60 -0.21 -20.04
CA ARG A 247 -9.82 0.47 -19.59
C ARG A 247 -10.97 -0.54 -19.38
N LYS A 248 -11.21 -1.40 -20.37
CA LYS A 248 -12.26 -2.42 -20.28
C LYS A 248 -12.04 -3.39 -19.14
N GLU A 249 -10.82 -3.92 -19.01
CA GLU A 249 -10.49 -4.86 -17.93
C GLU A 249 -10.67 -4.23 -16.54
N MET A 250 -10.26 -2.97 -16.37
CA MET A 250 -10.45 -2.25 -15.11
C MET A 250 -11.94 -1.93 -14.85
N GLU A 251 -12.72 -1.61 -15.88
CA GLU A 251 -14.15 -1.39 -15.76
C GLU A 251 -14.91 -2.67 -15.33
N GLU A 252 -14.61 -3.81 -15.97
CA GLU A 252 -15.14 -5.12 -15.60
C GLU A 252 -14.83 -5.51 -14.16
N MET A 253 -13.67 -5.08 -13.66
CA MET A 253 -13.21 -5.32 -12.29
C MET A 253 -13.54 -4.20 -11.30
N SER A 254 -14.35 -3.21 -11.68
CA SER A 254 -14.65 -2.02 -10.87
C SER A 254 -15.16 -2.29 -9.45
N LYS A 255 -15.78 -3.45 -9.20
CA LYS A 255 -16.21 -3.89 -7.86
C LYS A 255 -15.07 -4.41 -6.97
N ARG A 256 -13.92 -4.70 -7.55
CA ARG A 256 -12.78 -5.36 -6.89
C ARG A 256 -11.50 -4.52 -6.85
N ILE A 257 -11.51 -3.37 -7.53
CA ILE A 257 -10.39 -2.43 -7.59
C ILE A 257 -10.84 -1.06 -7.07
N ASP A 258 -9.89 -0.23 -6.65
CA ASP A 258 -10.17 1.06 -6.01
C ASP A 258 -10.34 2.24 -6.98
N CYS A 259 -9.88 2.10 -8.21
CA CYS A 259 -10.06 3.12 -9.24
C CYS A 259 -10.16 2.54 -10.65
N THR A 260 -10.85 3.26 -11.51
CA THR A 260 -10.95 3.05 -12.96
C THR A 260 -10.55 4.34 -13.67
N PHE A 261 -10.53 4.32 -15.00
CA PHE A 261 -10.23 5.52 -15.77
C PHE A 261 -10.98 5.55 -17.10
N ASP A 262 -11.22 6.77 -17.57
CA ASP A 262 -11.43 7.08 -18.97
C ASP A 262 -10.26 7.92 -19.48
N TYR A 263 -10.14 8.07 -20.78
CA TYR A 263 -9.06 8.87 -21.35
C TYR A 263 -9.45 9.57 -22.64
N GLU A 264 -8.77 10.67 -22.90
CA GLU A 264 -8.79 11.36 -24.19
C GLU A 264 -7.38 11.60 -24.71
N VAL A 265 -7.27 11.77 -26.01
CA VAL A 265 -6.00 12.10 -26.68
C VAL A 265 -6.10 13.49 -27.25
N VAL A 266 -5.24 14.37 -26.80
CA VAL A 266 -5.19 15.78 -27.24
C VAL A 266 -3.85 16.06 -27.90
N ASN A 267 -3.90 16.83 -29.00
CA ASN A 267 -2.71 17.34 -29.65
C ASN A 267 -2.53 18.79 -29.23
N LYS A 268 -1.37 19.11 -28.67
CA LYS A 268 -0.98 20.47 -28.30
C LYS A 268 0.24 20.85 -29.10
N THR A 269 0.25 22.05 -29.61
CA THR A 269 1.41 22.66 -30.28
C THR A 269 2.09 23.56 -29.24
N ASP A 270 3.39 23.42 -29.04
CA ASP A 270 4.16 24.27 -28.15
C ASP A 270 4.46 25.63 -28.79
N GLU A 271 5.13 26.52 -28.07
CA GLU A 271 5.51 27.84 -28.51
C GLU A 271 6.51 27.81 -29.68
N GLN A 272 7.18 26.68 -29.91
CA GLN A 272 8.16 26.45 -30.96
C GLN A 272 7.51 25.85 -32.24
N GLY A 273 6.18 25.62 -32.21
CA GLY A 273 5.43 25.01 -33.32
C GLY A 273 5.52 23.48 -33.37
N VAL A 274 6.12 22.82 -32.37
CA VAL A 274 6.22 21.36 -32.30
C VAL A 274 4.92 20.76 -31.75
N ARG A 275 4.38 19.79 -32.48
CA ARG A 275 3.14 19.11 -32.10
C ARG A 275 3.42 17.96 -31.14
N HIS A 276 2.85 18.05 -29.94
CA HIS A 276 2.90 17.00 -28.91
C HIS A 276 1.55 16.32 -28.79
N THR A 277 1.57 15.00 -28.81
CA THR A 277 0.38 14.18 -28.50
C THR A 277 0.38 13.84 -27.00
N LYS A 278 -0.66 14.21 -26.30
CA LYS A 278 -0.82 13.94 -24.87
C LYS A 278 -2.01 13.01 -24.63
N VAL A 279 -1.88 12.15 -23.63
CA VAL A 279 -2.97 11.31 -23.10
C VAL A 279 -3.42 11.93 -21.80
N VAL A 280 -4.70 12.26 -21.71
CA VAL A 280 -5.35 12.79 -20.51
C VAL A 280 -6.17 11.66 -19.90
N PHE A 281 -5.84 11.26 -18.70
CA PHE A 281 -6.57 10.27 -17.94
C PHE A 281 -7.53 10.97 -16.99
N HIS A 282 -8.81 10.58 -17.03
CA HIS A 282 -9.84 10.95 -16.07
C HIS A 282 -10.00 9.80 -15.09
N ILE A 283 -9.58 10.01 -13.84
CA ILE A 283 -9.45 8.96 -12.84
C ILE A 283 -10.71 8.95 -11.95
N HIS A 284 -11.39 7.81 -11.91
CA HIS A 284 -12.62 7.63 -11.16
C HIS A 284 -12.39 6.67 -9.98
N LEU A 285 -12.67 7.13 -8.76
CA LEU A 285 -12.72 6.22 -7.62
C LEU A 285 -13.97 5.35 -7.70
N THR A 286 -13.79 4.05 -7.61
CA THR A 286 -14.89 3.09 -7.44
C THR A 286 -15.53 3.26 -6.06
N ASP A 287 -16.66 2.58 -5.80
CA ASP A 287 -17.24 2.60 -4.46
C ASP A 287 -16.31 2.00 -3.43
N LEU A 288 -15.53 0.97 -3.81
CA LEU A 288 -14.45 0.43 -2.99
C LEU A 288 -13.38 1.50 -2.70
N GLY A 289 -12.94 2.24 -3.71
CA GLY A 289 -11.95 3.31 -3.58
C GLY A 289 -12.45 4.47 -2.70
N LYS A 290 -13.73 4.85 -2.82
CA LYS A 290 -14.34 5.85 -1.95
C LYS A 290 -14.38 5.38 -0.49
N ASN A 291 -14.74 4.11 -0.25
CA ASN A 291 -14.76 3.52 1.09
C ASN A 291 -13.35 3.45 1.69
N ILE A 292 -12.35 3.05 0.91
CA ILE A 292 -10.94 3.07 1.34
C ILE A 292 -10.51 4.50 1.69
N LYS A 293 -10.85 5.48 0.86
CA LYS A 293 -10.52 6.89 1.12
C LYS A 293 -11.19 7.39 2.40
N GLN A 294 -12.45 7.02 2.64
CA GLN A 294 -13.15 7.35 3.89
C GLN A 294 -12.52 6.65 5.10
N GLY A 295 -12.17 5.36 4.98
CA GLY A 295 -11.46 4.63 6.04
C GLY A 295 -10.03 5.13 6.30
N GLN A 296 -9.37 5.74 5.31
CA GLN A 296 -8.07 6.38 5.48
C GLN A 296 -8.16 7.74 6.20
N LEU A 297 -9.35 8.34 6.23
CA LEU A 297 -9.65 9.51 7.06
C LEU A 297 -9.96 9.11 8.52
N GLU A 298 -10.09 7.81 8.83
CA GLU A 298 -10.06 7.36 10.22
C GLU A 298 -8.74 7.82 10.85
N SER A 299 -8.86 8.43 12.01
CA SER A 299 -7.71 9.02 12.71
C SER A 299 -6.62 7.95 12.91
N GLN A 300 -5.37 8.39 12.96
CA GLN A 300 -4.22 7.51 13.23
C GLN A 300 -4.43 6.72 14.53
N GLU A 301 -5.17 7.30 15.48
CA GLU A 301 -5.58 6.68 16.73
C GLU A 301 -6.52 5.49 16.52
N ALA A 302 -7.46 5.56 15.58
CA ALA A 302 -8.37 4.45 15.25
C ALA A 302 -7.61 3.24 14.71
N VAL A 303 -6.63 3.45 13.85
CA VAL A 303 -5.77 2.38 13.30
C VAL A 303 -4.92 1.75 14.40
N VAL A 304 -4.31 2.58 15.27
CA VAL A 304 -3.49 2.10 16.40
C VAL A 304 -4.36 1.31 17.38
N LEU A 305 -5.55 1.80 17.72
CA LEU A 305 -6.50 1.11 18.58
C LEU A 305 -6.88 -0.26 18.00
N ARG A 306 -7.32 -0.31 16.74
CA ARG A 306 -7.71 -1.55 16.06
C ARG A 306 -6.60 -2.60 16.11
N ASN A 307 -5.38 -2.22 15.75
CA ASN A 307 -4.23 -3.12 15.79
C ASN A 307 -3.90 -3.60 17.21
N THR A 308 -4.05 -2.74 18.22
CA THR A 308 -3.84 -3.10 19.60
C THR A 308 -4.93 -4.06 20.11
N LEU A 309 -6.19 -3.87 19.70
CA LEU A 309 -7.29 -4.79 20.02
C LEU A 309 -7.07 -6.16 19.36
N MET A 310 -6.60 -6.22 18.12
CA MET A 310 -6.27 -7.49 17.47
C MET A 310 -5.10 -8.22 18.16
N ALA A 311 -4.14 -7.50 18.72
CA ALA A 311 -3.05 -8.07 19.52
C ALA A 311 -3.55 -8.70 20.86
N LEU A 312 -4.76 -8.38 21.30
CA LEU A 312 -5.48 -9.03 22.41
C LEU A 312 -6.26 -10.29 22.00
N HIS A 313 -5.98 -10.87 20.84
CA HIS A 313 -6.71 -11.99 20.25
C HIS A 313 -8.21 -11.71 19.94
N LEU A 314 -8.60 -10.44 19.90
CA LEU A 314 -9.92 -10.04 19.41
C LEU A 314 -10.00 -10.22 17.91
N THR A 315 -11.15 -10.64 17.41
CA THR A 315 -11.41 -10.64 15.96
C THR A 315 -11.59 -9.21 15.46
N LEU A 316 -11.38 -8.99 14.16
CA LEU A 316 -11.64 -7.71 13.53
C LEU A 316 -13.10 -7.23 13.76
N THR A 317 -14.04 -8.17 13.79
CA THR A 317 -15.46 -7.90 14.09
C THR A 317 -15.63 -7.37 15.50
N ASP A 318 -14.95 -7.98 16.49
CA ASP A 318 -15.00 -7.52 17.89
C ASP A 318 -14.38 -6.13 18.04
N ALA A 319 -13.21 -5.90 17.42
CA ALA A 319 -12.53 -4.62 17.44
C ALA A 319 -13.41 -3.51 16.85
N ASN A 320 -14.00 -3.74 15.69
CA ASN A 320 -14.88 -2.76 15.05
C ASN A 320 -16.17 -2.52 15.85
N ARG A 321 -16.72 -3.55 16.53
CA ARG A 321 -17.88 -3.40 17.40
C ARG A 321 -17.55 -2.54 18.61
N LEU A 322 -16.40 -2.74 19.24
CA LEU A 322 -15.95 -1.91 20.37
C LEU A 322 -15.74 -0.46 19.95
N MET A 323 -15.06 -0.24 18.82
CA MET A 323 -14.79 1.10 18.29
C MET A 323 -16.06 1.89 17.95
N LYS A 324 -17.14 1.20 17.55
CA LYS A 324 -18.45 1.85 17.30
C LYS A 324 -19.19 2.24 18.58
N GLN A 325 -18.80 1.71 19.74
CA GLN A 325 -19.43 1.98 21.02
C GLN A 325 -18.82 3.18 21.75
N MET A 326 -17.78 3.81 21.18
CA MET A 326 -17.07 4.92 21.81
C MET A 326 -16.82 6.06 20.82
N PRO A 327 -16.75 7.32 21.28
CA PRO A 327 -16.32 8.45 20.45
C PRO A 327 -14.82 8.39 20.15
N ALA A 328 -14.40 9.02 19.04
CA ALA A 328 -13.01 9.03 18.60
C ALA A 328 -12.03 9.64 19.64
N SER A 329 -12.51 10.55 20.48
CA SER A 329 -11.73 11.15 21.57
C SER A 329 -11.23 10.14 22.63
N GLU A 330 -11.89 8.99 22.74
CA GLU A 330 -11.54 7.94 23.70
C GLU A 330 -10.55 6.90 23.16
N TYR A 331 -10.25 6.91 21.87
CA TYR A 331 -9.39 5.90 21.24
C TYR A 331 -8.01 5.80 21.88
N THR A 332 -7.41 6.92 22.28
CA THR A 332 -6.11 6.93 22.96
C THR A 332 -6.18 6.29 24.34
N ALA A 333 -7.22 6.58 25.12
CA ALA A 333 -7.42 6.00 26.47
C ALA A 333 -7.66 4.48 26.39
N VAL A 334 -8.54 4.03 25.49
CA VAL A 334 -8.82 2.61 25.27
C VAL A 334 -7.60 1.87 24.74
N THR A 335 -6.77 2.50 23.88
CA THR A 335 -5.48 1.94 23.44
C THR A 335 -4.53 1.74 24.62
N GLY A 336 -4.49 2.69 25.56
CA GLY A 336 -3.72 2.58 26.80
C GLY A 336 -4.16 1.36 27.60
N LYS A 337 -5.46 1.22 27.84
CA LYS A 337 -6.05 0.08 28.57
C LYS A 337 -5.79 -1.25 27.87
N ALA A 338 -5.92 -1.32 26.56
CA ALA A 338 -5.60 -2.53 25.79
C ALA A 338 -4.12 -2.94 25.91
N LYS A 339 -3.19 -1.98 25.94
CA LYS A 339 -1.75 -2.26 26.17
C LYS A 339 -1.48 -2.77 27.59
N GLU A 340 -2.20 -2.28 28.60
CA GLU A 340 -2.11 -2.81 29.98
C GLU A 340 -2.56 -4.27 30.02
N LEU A 341 -3.68 -4.61 29.37
CA LEU A 341 -4.16 -5.98 29.27
C LEU A 341 -3.16 -6.91 28.56
N ILE A 342 -2.49 -6.43 27.49
CA ILE A 342 -1.43 -7.20 26.81
C ILE A 342 -0.29 -7.51 27.77
N ARG A 343 0.16 -6.53 28.59
CA ARG A 343 1.20 -6.73 29.60
C ARG A 343 0.74 -7.73 30.67
N TYR A 344 -0.45 -7.52 31.19
CA TYR A 344 -1.04 -8.41 32.19
C TYR A 344 -1.14 -9.87 31.69
N TYR A 345 -1.58 -10.09 30.45
CA TYR A 345 -1.64 -11.44 29.88
C TYR A 345 -0.27 -12.07 29.68
N ARG A 346 0.74 -11.26 29.39
CA ARG A 346 2.13 -11.73 29.36
C ARG A 346 2.57 -12.20 30.75
N ASP A 347 2.35 -11.38 31.77
CA ASP A 347 2.75 -11.68 33.16
C ASP A 347 2.03 -12.93 33.72
N VAL A 348 0.76 -13.13 33.35
CA VAL A 348 0.02 -14.36 33.67
C VAL A 348 0.64 -15.60 33.00
N ARG A 349 1.01 -15.49 31.70
CA ARG A 349 1.67 -16.60 30.97
C ARG A 349 3.06 -16.92 31.50
N GLU A 350 3.78 -15.94 31.98
CA GLU A 350 5.13 -16.08 32.53
C GLU A 350 5.12 -16.49 34.03
N GLY A 351 3.92 -16.69 34.62
CA GLY A 351 3.77 -17.07 36.02
C GLY A 351 4.12 -15.97 37.02
N LYS A 352 4.27 -14.71 36.55
CA LYS A 352 4.59 -13.55 37.38
C LYS A 352 3.39 -13.01 38.15
N ALA A 353 2.17 -13.23 37.62
CA ALA A 353 0.93 -12.90 38.28
C ALA A 353 0.41 -14.11 39.04
N SER A 354 0.57 -14.13 40.37
CA SER A 354 0.18 -15.25 41.23
C SER A 354 -1.35 -15.35 41.40
N GLY A 355 -1.88 -16.58 41.29
CA GLY A 355 -3.25 -16.92 41.68
C GLY A 355 -4.33 -16.66 40.61
N VAL A 356 -4.00 -16.29 39.39
CA VAL A 356 -4.98 -16.01 38.33
C VAL A 356 -4.83 -16.97 37.15
N SER A 357 -5.92 -17.71 36.86
CA SER A 357 -6.03 -18.54 35.66
C SER A 357 -7.09 -17.94 34.73
N ILE A 358 -6.68 -17.48 33.55
CA ILE A 358 -7.61 -16.99 32.54
C ILE A 358 -7.87 -18.11 31.53
N LYS A 359 -9.11 -18.63 31.53
CA LYS A 359 -9.53 -19.71 30.61
C LYS A 359 -9.74 -19.22 29.17
N ASP A 360 -10.26 -18.01 29.01
CA ASP A 360 -10.51 -17.39 27.72
C ASP A 360 -10.03 -15.93 27.71
N TYR A 361 -8.87 -15.70 27.10
CA TYR A 361 -8.26 -14.38 27.01
C TYR A 361 -9.11 -13.41 26.18
N ARG A 362 -9.82 -13.91 25.15
CA ARG A 362 -10.67 -13.10 24.30
C ARG A 362 -11.90 -12.60 25.05
N ALA A 363 -12.61 -13.50 25.73
CA ALA A 363 -13.79 -13.14 26.52
C ALA A 363 -13.43 -12.16 27.64
N HIS A 364 -12.31 -12.43 28.36
CA HIS A 364 -11.82 -11.56 29.41
C HIS A 364 -11.45 -10.13 28.85
N ALA A 365 -10.77 -10.05 27.70
CA ALA A 365 -10.42 -8.78 27.06
C ALA A 365 -11.67 -8.00 26.67
N LEU A 366 -12.66 -8.65 26.04
CA LEU A 366 -13.92 -8.01 25.66
C LEU A 366 -14.64 -7.42 26.86
N THR A 367 -14.85 -8.19 27.91
CA THR A 367 -15.53 -7.74 29.14
C THR A 367 -14.77 -6.57 29.80
N SER A 368 -13.45 -6.68 29.93
CA SER A 368 -12.62 -5.66 30.55
C SER A 368 -12.65 -4.32 29.79
N LEU A 369 -12.63 -4.39 28.46
CA LEU A 369 -12.68 -3.19 27.62
C LEU A 369 -14.09 -2.59 27.58
N GLN A 370 -15.15 -3.39 27.55
CA GLN A 370 -16.52 -2.92 27.63
C GLN A 370 -16.82 -2.18 28.94
N ASN A 371 -16.36 -2.75 30.06
CA ASN A 371 -16.49 -2.12 31.37
C ASN A 371 -15.70 -0.80 31.45
N PHE A 372 -14.50 -0.75 30.85
CA PHE A 372 -13.71 0.47 30.80
C PHE A 372 -14.39 1.56 29.97
N ILE A 373 -14.93 1.24 28.80
CA ILE A 373 -15.66 2.16 27.93
C ILE A 373 -16.92 2.67 28.63
N ALA A 374 -17.69 1.80 29.28
CA ALA A 374 -18.87 2.19 30.04
C ALA A 374 -18.53 3.13 31.22
N GLY A 375 -17.39 2.89 31.91
CA GLY A 375 -16.91 3.74 33.00
C GLY A 375 -16.41 5.11 32.53
N GLN A 376 -15.85 5.22 31.34
CA GLN A 376 -15.45 6.51 30.73
C GLN A 376 -16.68 7.35 30.36
N GLY A 377 -17.75 6.73 29.82
CA GLY A 377 -19.01 7.44 29.51
C GLY A 377 -19.65 8.06 30.74
N SER A 378 -19.60 7.39 31.89
CA SER A 378 -20.13 7.96 33.16
C SER A 378 -19.23 9.08 33.72
N ALA A 379 -17.93 9.06 33.46
CA ALA A 379 -16.99 10.08 33.90
C ALA A 379 -17.11 11.38 33.03
N SER A 380 -17.39 11.23 31.72
CA SER A 380 -17.61 12.37 30.83
C SER A 380 -18.93 13.11 31.17
N ASP A 381 -20.00 12.41 31.52
CA ASP A 381 -21.27 13.01 31.96
C ASP A 381 -21.13 13.71 33.29
N GLY A 382 -20.31 13.17 34.21
CA GLY A 382 -20.00 13.80 35.48
C GLY A 382 -19.16 15.08 35.33
N ALA A 383 -18.21 15.10 34.41
CA ALA A 383 -17.39 16.27 34.11
C ALA A 383 -18.17 17.37 33.38
N ALA A 384 -19.11 17.02 32.49
CA ALA A 384 -20.00 17.96 31.84
C ALA A 384 -20.96 18.62 32.84
N LYS A 385 -21.57 17.85 33.75
CA LYS A 385 -22.39 18.39 34.84
C LYS A 385 -21.61 19.30 35.82
N ALA A 386 -20.36 18.91 36.14
CA ALA A 386 -19.51 19.73 37.01
C ALA A 386 -19.02 21.02 36.34
N ALA A 387 -18.99 21.08 35.00
CA ALA A 387 -18.69 22.27 34.22
C ALA A 387 -19.91 23.21 34.08
N GLU A 388 -21.13 22.65 33.97
CA GLU A 388 -22.36 23.43 33.96
C GLU A 388 -22.65 24.07 35.34
N ASP A 389 -22.41 23.36 36.44
CA ASP A 389 -22.53 23.92 37.80
C ASP A 389 -21.50 25.02 38.11
N LYS A 390 -20.40 25.12 37.40
CA LYS A 390 -19.41 26.22 37.54
C LYS A 390 -19.69 27.42 36.65
N LEU A 391 -20.71 27.40 35.80
CA LEU A 391 -21.11 28.50 34.92
C LEU A 391 -22.32 29.29 35.42
N ILE A 392 -22.80 29.02 36.64
CA ILE A 392 -23.80 29.88 37.30
C ILE A 392 -23.05 31.08 37.87
N PRO A 393 -23.31 32.32 37.39
CA PRO A 393 -22.65 33.52 37.96
C PRO A 393 -23.05 33.69 39.41
N GLU A 394 -22.08 33.97 40.29
CA GLU A 394 -22.25 34.36 41.68
C GLU A 394 -22.93 35.77 41.81
N HIS A 395 -24.14 35.92 41.28
CA HIS A 395 -24.87 37.17 41.36
C HIS A 395 -26.33 36.99 41.78
N ASP A 396 -26.60 36.15 42.78
CA ASP A 396 -27.88 36.22 43.52
C ASP A 396 -27.71 35.51 44.87
N LYS A 397 -26.89 36.08 45.75
CA LYS A 397 -27.04 35.86 47.18
C LYS A 397 -27.77 37.06 47.78
N PRO A 398 -28.92 36.86 48.41
CA PRO A 398 -29.59 37.95 49.09
C PRO A 398 -28.73 38.42 50.27
N MET A 399 -28.52 39.76 50.30
CA MET A 399 -27.92 40.44 51.44
C MET A 399 -28.88 40.38 52.68
N SER A 400 -28.68 39.37 53.50
CA SER A 400 -29.18 39.36 54.87
C SER A 400 -28.33 38.41 55.67
N GLU A 401 -27.28 38.98 56.27
CA GLU A 401 -26.64 38.53 57.50
C GLU A 401 -25.27 39.22 57.59
N TRP A 402 -25.37 40.44 58.13
CA TRP A 402 -24.30 41.09 58.85
C TRP A 402 -24.81 41.49 60.23
#